data_c4d8d65ddc0a19d33f611f0fec671df4
#
_entry.id   c4d8d65ddc0a19d33f611f0fec671df4
#
_cell.length_a   1.000
_cell.length_b   1.000
_cell.length_c   1.000
_cell.angle_alpha   90.00
_cell.angle_beta   90.00
_cell.angle_gamma   90.00
#
_symmetry.space_group_name_H-M   'P 1'
#
loop_
_entity.id
_entity.type
_entity.pdbx_description
1 polymer ?
#
loop_
_entity_poly.entity_id
_entity_poly.type
_entity_poly.pdbx_seq_one_letter_code
_entity_poly.pdbx_strand_id
1 'polypeptide(L)'
;VSETTAPAAHGATRAGAPAAGRAASAPRRSLLKPLLAVAFVVLLLLVPFYVEEFWLRTGFAVFGAIVGAIGLNLLVGTTGQLSLAQGFFLAVGAISYVFVSGDSGGIGVAQLKGLGLPPLVGMVVGVLLAGLAGLLFSPIAARLRGIYLGVASLSLVFIGQHVLNSWTSVTGGFNGRAAPDFSLFGFTFANKDPLLFIAGVEFREAERLWYLGLALALAAYVFARNLLRSRPGRALQTLRDSEVAASVMGVNVQRYKGRVFLVSSMYAGLSGVMYALSIGSVAPESFGLEVSIQYLAMIVLGGLGSVGGAALGALFVSALPLVFQRYADVVPFVSSGGQGGLAAGEAARFLYGAAIVLVILFQPAGLAGLGQRFRRRGRDPGGGRATRTSSTSPETTDVPSNRPAGSTS
;
A
#
# COMPACT_ATOMS: atom_id res chain seq x y z
N VAL A 1 -25.24 -78.85 13.41
CA VAL A 1 -26.29 -79.50 12.61
C VAL A 1 -26.68 -78.55 11.51
N SER A 2 -26.35 -78.98 10.30
CA SER A 2 -27.02 -78.83 9.01
C SER A 2 -27.02 -77.43 8.37
N GLU A 3 -26.28 -77.29 7.35
CA GLU A 3 -26.45 -77.61 5.89
C GLU A 3 -27.13 -76.46 5.16
N THR A 4 -26.36 -75.92 4.20
CA THR A 4 -26.45 -76.16 2.76
C THR A 4 -27.45 -75.24 2.08
N THR A 5 -27.10 -74.34 1.19
CA THR A 5 -26.80 -74.53 -0.24
C THR A 5 -26.69 -73.17 -0.91
N ALA A 6 -25.66 -73.04 -1.74
CA ALA A 6 -25.66 -72.08 -2.86
C ALA A 6 -26.45 -72.67 -4.05
N PRO A 7 -26.90 -71.87 -5.02
CA PRO A 7 -26.14 -71.86 -6.24
C PRO A 7 -26.01 -70.53 -7.01
N ALA A 8 -24.96 -70.50 -7.71
CA ALA A 8 -24.52 -69.77 -8.86
C ALA A 8 -25.54 -69.31 -9.89
N ALA A 9 -25.31 -68.18 -10.55
CA ALA A 9 -25.14 -68.17 -12.00
C ALA A 9 -25.00 -66.72 -12.57
N HIS A 10 -23.96 -66.53 -13.30
CA HIS A 10 -23.82 -65.87 -14.62
C HIS A 10 -24.35 -64.45 -14.84
N GLY A 11 -23.45 -63.59 -15.18
CA GLY A 11 -23.78 -62.32 -15.82
C GLY A 11 -22.59 -61.51 -16.26
N ALA A 12 -21.96 -61.95 -17.37
CA ALA A 12 -21.33 -61.13 -18.41
C ALA A 12 -20.51 -59.93 -18.02
N THR A 13 -19.22 -60.08 -18.05
CA THR A 13 -18.17 -59.08 -18.34
C THR A 13 -18.54 -58.22 -19.54
N ARG A 14 -18.85 -56.93 -19.32
CA ARG A 14 -18.70 -55.89 -20.34
C ARG A 14 -17.37 -55.21 -20.12
N ALA A 15 -16.42 -55.51 -20.99
CA ALA A 15 -15.20 -54.78 -21.17
C ALA A 15 -15.54 -53.33 -21.57
N GLY A 16 -15.39 -52.41 -20.62
CA GLY A 16 -15.45 -50.98 -20.86
C GLY A 16 -14.16 -50.52 -21.55
N ALA A 17 -14.29 -50.02 -22.75
CA ALA A 17 -13.21 -49.40 -23.53
C ALA A 17 -12.45 -48.35 -22.69
N PRO A 18 -11.11 -48.22 -22.86
CA PRO A 18 -10.33 -47.20 -22.17
C PRO A 18 -10.80 -45.83 -22.65
N ALA A 19 -11.33 -45.02 -21.71
CA ALA A 19 -11.63 -43.60 -21.94
C ALA A 19 -10.36 -42.91 -22.40
N ALA A 20 -10.35 -42.51 -23.67
CA ALA A 20 -9.31 -41.68 -24.27
C ALA A 20 -8.99 -40.53 -23.36
N GLY A 21 -7.77 -40.48 -22.85
CA GLY A 21 -7.27 -39.43 -21.98
C GLY A 21 -7.48 -38.07 -22.62
N ARG A 22 -8.39 -37.28 -22.04
CA ARG A 22 -8.40 -35.84 -22.28
C ARG A 22 -7.06 -35.29 -21.81
N ALA A 23 -6.14 -35.10 -22.74
CA ALA A 23 -4.92 -34.33 -22.51
C ALA A 23 -5.35 -33.02 -21.89
N ALA A 24 -5.08 -32.89 -20.60
CA ALA A 24 -5.27 -31.62 -19.88
C ALA A 24 -4.40 -30.59 -20.59
N SER A 25 -5.04 -29.72 -21.38
CA SER A 25 -4.37 -28.60 -22.00
C SER A 25 -3.82 -27.73 -20.86
N ALA A 26 -2.48 -27.80 -20.71
CA ALA A 26 -1.77 -26.95 -19.76
C ALA A 26 -2.22 -25.49 -19.99
N PRO A 27 -2.58 -24.74 -18.92
CA PRO A 27 -3.04 -23.38 -19.09
C PRO A 27 -1.91 -22.58 -19.74
N ARG A 28 -2.09 -22.16 -20.99
CA ARG A 28 -1.20 -21.22 -21.67
C ARG A 28 -1.09 -19.99 -20.77
N ARG A 29 0.01 -19.88 -20.00
CA ARG A 29 0.35 -18.67 -19.24
C ARG A 29 0.38 -17.55 -20.26
N SER A 30 -0.59 -16.66 -20.24
CA SER A 30 -0.61 -15.53 -21.15
C SER A 30 0.64 -14.68 -20.89
N LEU A 31 1.62 -14.75 -21.79
CA LEU A 31 2.86 -13.96 -21.76
C LEU A 31 2.59 -12.45 -21.85
N LEU A 32 1.36 -12.10 -22.23
CA LEU A 32 0.91 -10.72 -22.38
C LEU A 32 1.06 -9.90 -21.09
N LYS A 33 0.78 -10.46 -19.91
CA LYS A 33 0.87 -9.73 -18.63
C LYS A 33 2.30 -9.35 -18.25
N PRO A 34 3.29 -10.27 -18.28
CA PRO A 34 4.67 -9.88 -18.02
C PRO A 34 5.20 -8.93 -19.11
N LEU A 35 4.80 -9.11 -20.38
CA LEU A 35 5.17 -8.21 -21.46
C LEU A 35 4.65 -6.78 -21.23
N LEU A 36 3.38 -6.61 -20.86
CA LEU A 36 2.81 -5.32 -20.52
C LEU A 36 3.49 -4.67 -19.31
N ALA A 37 3.86 -5.47 -18.29
CA ALA A 37 4.59 -4.94 -17.12
C ALA A 37 5.99 -4.46 -17.53
N VAL A 38 6.70 -5.21 -18.36
CA VAL A 38 8.02 -4.80 -18.87
C VAL A 38 7.89 -3.57 -19.76
N ALA A 39 6.92 -3.53 -20.68
CA ALA A 39 6.67 -2.37 -21.52
C ALA A 39 6.35 -1.11 -20.69
N PHE A 40 5.58 -1.24 -19.61
CA PHE A 40 5.30 -0.14 -18.69
C PHE A 40 6.56 0.35 -17.96
N VAL A 41 7.41 -0.55 -17.48
CA VAL A 41 8.70 -0.17 -16.85
C VAL A 41 9.62 0.50 -17.88
N VAL A 42 9.71 -0.01 -19.10
CA VAL A 42 10.49 0.60 -20.18
C VAL A 42 9.96 2.00 -20.50
N LEU A 43 8.64 2.17 -20.55
CA LEU A 43 8.04 3.50 -20.75
C LEU A 43 8.46 4.47 -19.64
N LEU A 44 8.41 4.05 -18.36
CA LEU A 44 8.85 4.88 -17.22
C LEU A 44 10.35 5.22 -17.26
N LEU A 45 11.17 4.33 -17.82
CA LEU A 45 12.61 4.59 -18.02
C LEU A 45 12.87 5.63 -19.13
N LEU A 46 11.97 5.75 -20.10
CA LEU A 46 12.09 6.71 -21.20
C LEU A 46 11.52 8.09 -20.84
N VAL A 47 10.69 8.20 -19.81
CA VAL A 47 10.05 9.47 -19.40
C VAL A 47 11.06 10.62 -19.22
N PRO A 48 12.22 10.46 -18.55
CA PRO A 48 13.15 11.56 -18.33
C PRO A 48 13.74 12.19 -19.60
N PHE A 49 13.67 11.51 -20.74
CA PHE A 49 14.20 12.06 -22.00
C PHE A 49 13.24 13.02 -22.71
N TYR A 50 11.93 13.00 -22.35
CA TYR A 50 10.88 13.72 -23.08
C TYR A 50 10.08 14.67 -22.20
N VAL A 51 10.27 14.63 -20.87
CA VAL A 51 9.37 15.27 -19.93
C VAL A 51 10.09 16.35 -19.13
N GLU A 52 9.45 17.50 -18.92
CA GLU A 52 9.97 18.63 -18.17
C GLU A 52 10.31 18.29 -16.70
N GLU A 53 11.25 19.01 -16.12
CA GLU A 53 11.72 18.86 -14.74
C GLU A 53 10.59 18.84 -13.71
N PHE A 54 9.56 19.67 -13.88
CA PHE A 54 8.39 19.69 -12.98
C PHE A 54 7.73 18.32 -12.84
N TRP A 55 7.52 17.62 -13.96
CA TRP A 55 6.89 16.29 -13.94
C TRP A 55 7.80 15.21 -13.37
N LEU A 56 9.10 15.37 -13.53
CA LEU A 56 10.08 14.45 -12.94
C LEU A 56 10.13 14.59 -11.41
N ARG A 57 10.15 15.81 -10.89
CA ARG A 57 10.03 16.08 -9.44
C ARG A 57 8.70 15.58 -8.88
N THR A 58 7.61 15.87 -9.59
CA THR A 58 6.27 15.34 -9.23
C THR A 58 6.27 13.82 -9.18
N GLY A 59 6.85 13.16 -10.18
CA GLY A 59 6.94 11.71 -10.23
C GLY A 59 7.77 11.11 -9.11
N PHE A 60 8.87 11.76 -8.72
CA PHE A 60 9.67 11.31 -7.56
C PHE A 60 8.86 11.38 -6.26
N ALA A 61 8.11 12.46 -6.02
CA ALA A 61 7.20 12.60 -4.89
C ALA A 61 6.11 11.50 -4.90
N VAL A 62 5.54 11.22 -6.08
CA VAL A 62 4.56 10.13 -6.28
C VAL A 62 5.17 8.76 -5.96
N PHE A 63 6.41 8.48 -6.37
CA PHE A 63 7.08 7.22 -6.03
C PHE A 63 7.25 7.07 -4.52
N GLY A 64 7.61 8.15 -3.80
CA GLY A 64 7.66 8.16 -2.34
C GLY A 64 6.30 7.86 -1.72
N ALA A 65 5.23 8.49 -2.21
CA ALA A 65 3.86 8.23 -1.76
C ALA A 65 3.42 6.78 -2.05
N ILE A 66 3.77 6.21 -3.21
CA ILE A 66 3.49 4.81 -3.56
C ILE A 66 4.15 3.87 -2.55
N VAL A 67 5.41 4.09 -2.20
CA VAL A 67 6.12 3.28 -1.21
C VAL A 67 5.40 3.30 0.13
N GLY A 68 5.08 4.48 0.65
CA GLY A 68 4.38 4.62 1.93
C GLY A 68 2.96 4.04 1.92
N ALA A 69 2.21 4.26 0.83
CA ALA A 69 0.87 3.69 0.67
C ALA A 69 0.89 2.16 0.59
N ILE A 70 1.87 1.56 -0.08
CA ILE A 70 2.07 0.11 -0.08
C ILE A 70 2.34 -0.38 1.35
N GLY A 71 3.21 0.29 2.11
CA GLY A 71 3.49 -0.04 3.50
C GLY A 71 2.24 -0.02 4.37
N LEU A 72 1.46 1.06 4.31
CA LEU A 72 0.21 1.17 5.06
C LEU A 72 -0.83 0.13 4.60
N ASN A 73 -0.91 -0.15 3.31
CA ASN A 73 -1.80 -1.17 2.78
C ASN A 73 -1.40 -2.59 3.19
N LEU A 74 -0.10 -2.87 3.39
CA LEU A 74 0.35 -4.12 4.00
C LEU A 74 -0.17 -4.26 5.43
N LEU A 75 -0.24 -3.19 6.21
CA LEU A 75 -0.79 -3.23 7.56
C LEU A 75 -2.31 -3.28 7.53
N VAL A 76 -2.97 -2.23 7.05
CA VAL A 76 -4.44 -2.08 7.08
C VAL A 76 -5.12 -3.11 6.19
N GLY A 77 -4.62 -3.31 4.97
CA GLY A 77 -5.23 -4.16 3.96
C GLY A 77 -5.12 -5.65 4.25
N THR A 78 -4.06 -6.11 4.97
CA THR A 78 -3.85 -7.54 5.24
C THR A 78 -4.18 -7.98 6.65
N THR A 79 -4.22 -7.09 7.62
CA THR A 79 -4.56 -7.43 9.01
C THR A 79 -5.87 -6.81 9.48
N GLY A 80 -6.47 -5.91 8.70
CA GLY A 80 -7.67 -5.19 9.10
C GLY A 80 -7.46 -4.17 10.23
N GLN A 81 -6.20 -3.90 10.60
CA GLN A 81 -5.85 -2.99 11.67
C GLN A 81 -5.77 -1.55 11.18
N LEU A 82 -6.73 -0.71 11.56
CA LEU A 82 -6.70 0.71 11.25
C LEU A 82 -5.57 1.38 12.04
N SER A 83 -4.61 2.00 11.33
CA SER A 83 -3.53 2.78 11.94
C SER A 83 -3.44 4.17 11.31
N LEU A 84 -3.40 5.18 12.14
CA LEU A 84 -3.20 6.58 11.77
C LEU A 84 -1.77 7.08 12.08
N ALA A 85 -0.85 6.16 12.46
CA ALA A 85 0.52 6.51 12.82
C ALA A 85 1.45 6.72 11.61
N GLN A 86 0.93 6.77 10.39
CA GLN A 86 1.75 6.85 9.18
C GLN A 86 2.67 8.08 9.19
N GLY A 87 2.13 9.26 9.55
CA GLY A 87 2.91 10.50 9.65
C GLY A 87 4.09 10.39 10.63
N PHE A 88 3.89 9.75 11.79
CA PHE A 88 4.96 9.53 12.75
C PHE A 88 6.11 8.69 12.18
N PHE A 89 5.81 7.56 11.52
CA PHE A 89 6.86 6.71 10.94
C PHE A 89 7.57 7.36 9.76
N LEU A 90 6.87 8.17 8.96
CA LEU A 90 7.49 9.00 7.93
C LEU A 90 8.47 10.00 8.57
N ALA A 91 8.03 10.69 9.63
CA ALA A 91 8.85 11.66 10.36
C ALA A 91 10.12 11.03 10.91
N VAL A 92 10.00 9.86 11.56
CA VAL A 92 11.16 9.12 12.09
C VAL A 92 12.15 8.81 10.97
N GLY A 93 11.67 8.33 9.82
CA GLY A 93 12.54 8.03 8.67
C GLY A 93 13.23 9.28 8.12
N ALA A 94 12.48 10.35 7.84
CA ALA A 94 12.98 11.60 7.28
C ALA A 94 13.98 12.28 8.20
N ILE A 95 13.63 12.45 9.48
CA ILE A 95 14.49 13.13 10.45
C ILE A 95 15.74 12.32 10.75
N SER A 96 15.64 11.00 10.85
CA SER A 96 16.81 10.14 11.02
C SER A 96 17.77 10.25 9.83
N TYR A 97 17.24 10.29 8.60
CA TYR A 97 18.04 10.50 7.41
C TYR A 97 18.82 11.82 7.48
N VAL A 98 18.10 12.92 7.75
CA VAL A 98 18.69 14.26 7.80
C VAL A 98 19.69 14.42 8.96
N PHE A 99 19.44 13.77 10.09
CA PHE A 99 20.34 13.77 11.24
C PHE A 99 21.62 12.99 10.96
N VAL A 100 21.50 11.78 10.38
CA VAL A 100 22.63 10.89 10.15
C VAL A 100 23.53 11.39 9.00
N SER A 101 22.90 11.94 7.95
CA SER A 101 23.64 12.35 6.74
C SER A 101 23.94 13.85 6.70
N GLY A 102 23.29 14.65 7.55
CA GLY A 102 23.52 16.10 7.59
C GLY A 102 24.74 16.46 8.41
N ASP A 103 25.38 17.55 8.03
CA ASP A 103 26.52 18.12 8.75
C ASP A 103 26.08 18.82 10.02
N SER A 104 26.97 18.88 11.02
CA SER A 104 26.82 19.74 12.18
C SER A 104 27.07 21.18 11.79
N GLY A 105 26.11 22.06 12.03
CA GLY A 105 26.23 23.48 11.67
C GLY A 105 25.24 24.35 12.43
N GLY A 106 25.47 25.65 12.43
CA GLY A 106 24.53 26.61 13.03
C GLY A 106 23.70 27.28 11.94
N ILE A 107 22.36 27.21 12.07
CA ILE A 107 21.46 28.07 11.31
C ILE A 107 20.83 29.05 12.32
N GLY A 108 21.34 30.28 12.37
CA GLY A 108 20.90 31.29 13.34
C GLY A 108 21.29 30.92 14.78
N VAL A 109 20.30 30.91 15.69
CA VAL A 109 20.49 30.67 17.12
C VAL A 109 20.60 29.17 17.49
N ALA A 110 20.19 28.26 16.59
CA ALA A 110 20.17 26.84 16.86
C ALA A 110 21.44 26.14 16.30
N GLN A 111 22.19 25.48 17.17
CA GLN A 111 23.27 24.58 16.75
C GLN A 111 22.65 23.23 16.39
N LEU A 112 22.63 22.94 15.10
CA LEU A 112 22.19 21.66 14.58
C LEU A 112 23.30 20.62 14.74
N LYS A 113 22.95 19.45 15.28
CA LYS A 113 23.84 18.30 15.35
C LYS A 113 23.59 17.36 14.19
N GLY A 114 24.64 16.89 13.55
CA GLY A 114 24.58 15.87 12.50
C GLY A 114 25.79 14.97 12.57
N LEU A 115 25.71 13.79 11.97
CA LEU A 115 26.78 12.80 11.97
C LEU A 115 27.66 12.89 10.71
N GLY A 116 27.22 13.57 9.64
CA GLY A 116 27.94 13.72 8.38
C GLY A 116 28.25 12.40 7.66
N LEU A 117 27.46 11.33 7.93
CA LEU A 117 27.68 10.03 7.33
C LEU A 117 27.14 10.01 5.88
N PRO A 118 27.61 9.08 5.03
CA PRO A 118 27.13 8.95 3.66
C PRO A 118 25.59 8.84 3.62
N PRO A 119 24.90 9.53 2.68
CA PRO A 119 23.43 9.56 2.59
C PRO A 119 22.78 8.19 2.46
N LEU A 120 23.46 7.22 1.84
CA LEU A 120 22.98 5.83 1.81
C LEU A 120 22.87 5.23 3.22
N VAL A 121 23.84 5.51 4.10
CA VAL A 121 23.80 5.05 5.51
C VAL A 121 22.64 5.70 6.24
N GLY A 122 22.44 7.02 6.03
CA GLY A 122 21.29 7.75 6.59
C GLY A 122 19.96 7.18 6.15
N MET A 123 19.82 6.82 4.88
CA MET A 123 18.60 6.18 4.36
C MET A 123 18.34 4.81 5.04
N VAL A 124 19.37 3.97 5.13
CA VAL A 124 19.24 2.65 5.76
C VAL A 124 18.91 2.79 7.25
N VAL A 125 19.61 3.67 7.98
CA VAL A 125 19.36 3.94 9.40
C VAL A 125 17.96 4.50 9.60
N GLY A 126 17.50 5.45 8.77
CA GLY A 126 16.16 6.01 8.83
C GLY A 126 15.06 4.94 8.66
N VAL A 127 15.24 4.04 7.70
CA VAL A 127 14.32 2.92 7.46
C VAL A 127 14.31 1.96 8.65
N LEU A 128 15.48 1.62 9.20
CA LEU A 128 15.60 0.71 10.34
C LEU A 128 15.04 1.31 11.63
N LEU A 129 15.28 2.60 11.90
CA LEU A 129 14.74 3.30 13.07
C LEU A 129 13.21 3.43 12.99
N ALA A 130 12.67 3.74 11.81
CA ALA A 130 11.22 3.73 11.61
C ALA A 130 10.64 2.31 11.84
N GLY A 131 11.31 1.27 11.35
CA GLY A 131 10.95 -0.13 11.60
C GLY A 131 10.99 -0.49 13.09
N LEU A 132 12.04 -0.09 13.78
CA LEU A 132 12.18 -0.29 15.23
C LEU A 132 11.07 0.42 16.02
N ALA A 133 10.76 1.67 15.66
CA ALA A 133 9.65 2.41 16.27
C ALA A 133 8.31 1.68 16.07
N GLY A 134 8.05 1.14 14.87
CA GLY A 134 6.88 0.31 14.62
C GLY A 134 6.86 -0.99 15.42
N LEU A 135 8.01 -1.64 15.56
CA LEU A 135 8.14 -2.85 16.37
C LEU A 135 7.89 -2.56 17.86
N LEU A 136 8.40 -1.44 18.38
CA LEU A 136 8.16 -0.99 19.76
C LEU A 136 6.70 -0.64 20.02
N PHE A 137 5.98 -0.09 19.03
CA PHE A 137 4.56 0.17 19.13
C PHE A 137 3.69 -1.08 18.99
N SER A 138 4.20 -2.13 18.36
CA SER A 138 3.43 -3.34 18.03
C SER A 138 2.81 -4.07 19.23
N PRO A 139 3.41 -4.14 20.45
CA PRO A 139 2.75 -4.77 21.60
C PRO A 139 1.46 -4.04 22.03
N ILE A 140 1.45 -2.71 21.90
CA ILE A 140 0.27 -1.88 22.17
C ILE A 140 -0.79 -2.19 21.09
N ALA A 141 -0.38 -2.17 19.82
CA ALA A 141 -1.25 -2.47 18.69
C ALA A 141 -1.82 -3.91 18.72
N ALA A 142 -1.07 -4.86 19.27
CA ALA A 142 -1.54 -6.24 19.38
C ALA A 142 -2.65 -6.43 20.43
N ARG A 143 -2.71 -5.58 21.46
CA ARG A 143 -3.71 -5.62 22.54
C ARG A 143 -4.97 -4.82 22.19
N LEU A 144 -4.86 -3.80 21.35
CA LEU A 144 -5.96 -2.91 20.96
C LEU A 144 -6.63 -3.42 19.68
N ARG A 145 -7.94 -3.19 19.57
CA ARG A 145 -8.76 -3.59 18.41
C ARG A 145 -9.64 -2.44 17.94
N GLY A 146 -9.93 -2.43 16.64
CA GLY A 146 -10.87 -1.49 16.05
C GLY A 146 -10.48 -0.04 16.29
N ILE A 147 -11.44 0.75 16.77
CA ILE A 147 -11.28 2.19 16.97
C ILE A 147 -10.24 2.56 18.03
N TYR A 148 -10.05 1.72 19.06
CA TYR A 148 -9.04 1.97 20.11
C TYR A 148 -7.62 1.96 19.57
N LEU A 149 -7.34 1.11 18.59
CA LEU A 149 -6.05 1.11 17.90
C LEU A 149 -5.88 2.40 17.06
N GLY A 150 -6.96 2.85 16.40
CA GLY A 150 -6.96 4.13 15.67
C GLY A 150 -6.60 5.29 16.57
N VAL A 151 -7.23 5.40 17.75
CA VAL A 151 -6.95 6.46 18.74
C VAL A 151 -5.52 6.36 19.29
N ALA A 152 -5.05 5.16 19.64
CA ALA A 152 -3.68 4.97 20.13
C ALA A 152 -2.62 5.33 19.05
N SER A 153 -2.87 4.98 17.80
CA SER A 153 -1.97 5.33 16.70
C SER A 153 -2.00 6.83 16.38
N LEU A 154 -3.15 7.48 16.57
CA LEU A 154 -3.28 8.92 16.47
C LEU A 154 -2.49 9.65 17.58
N SER A 155 -2.60 9.17 18.82
CA SER A 155 -1.82 9.70 19.95
C SER A 155 -0.32 9.63 19.69
N LEU A 156 0.14 8.57 19.02
CA LEU A 156 1.56 8.43 18.64
C LEU A 156 2.01 9.54 17.67
N VAL A 157 1.15 9.98 16.76
CA VAL A 157 1.46 11.12 15.86
C VAL A 157 1.65 12.41 16.66
N PHE A 158 0.72 12.73 17.57
CA PHE A 158 0.81 13.95 18.37
C PHE A 158 1.99 13.94 19.34
N ILE A 159 2.22 12.83 20.03
CA ILE A 159 3.37 12.67 20.92
C ILE A 159 4.66 12.79 20.11
N GLY A 160 4.74 12.10 18.98
CA GLY A 160 5.89 12.16 18.09
C GLY A 160 6.16 13.55 17.59
N GLN A 161 5.14 14.27 17.13
CA GLN A 161 5.25 15.65 16.66
C GLN A 161 5.73 16.58 17.78
N HIS A 162 5.20 16.44 19.00
CA HIS A 162 5.62 17.22 20.14
C HIS A 162 7.10 16.96 20.51
N VAL A 163 7.50 15.68 20.57
CA VAL A 163 8.90 15.30 20.85
C VAL A 163 9.84 15.86 19.79
N LEU A 164 9.47 15.73 18.51
CA LEU A 164 10.30 16.21 17.41
C LEU A 164 10.42 17.73 17.37
N ASN A 165 9.36 18.46 17.68
CA ASN A 165 9.39 19.92 17.80
C ASN A 165 10.23 20.40 18.99
N SER A 166 10.20 19.66 20.11
CA SER A 166 11.01 19.96 21.29
C SER A 166 12.50 19.68 21.09
N TRP A 167 12.85 18.80 20.18
CA TRP A 167 14.24 18.36 19.92
C TRP A 167 14.95 19.23 18.87
N THR A 168 14.97 20.53 19.10
CA THR A 168 15.45 21.56 18.15
C THR A 168 16.87 21.32 17.64
N SER A 169 17.76 20.75 18.46
CA SER A 169 19.14 20.44 18.06
C SER A 169 19.24 19.34 16.98
N VAL A 170 18.24 18.49 16.85
CA VAL A 170 18.20 17.39 15.86
C VAL A 170 17.34 17.78 14.67
N THR A 171 16.18 18.35 14.89
CA THR A 171 15.16 18.60 13.89
C THR A 171 15.21 20.00 13.27
N GLY A 172 15.85 20.96 13.96
CA GLY A 172 15.74 22.38 13.64
C GLY A 172 14.46 23.03 14.19
N GLY A 173 13.61 22.26 14.91
CA GLY A 173 12.33 22.71 15.44
C GLY A 173 11.36 23.14 14.33
N PHE A 174 10.64 24.23 14.56
CA PHE A 174 9.68 24.78 13.60
C PHE A 174 10.28 25.16 12.25
N ASN A 175 11.51 25.67 12.24
CA ASN A 175 12.19 26.06 11.00
C ASN A 175 12.62 24.87 10.14
N GLY A 176 12.62 23.67 10.72
CA GLY A 176 13.09 22.46 10.04
C GLY A 176 14.59 22.46 9.76
N ARG A 177 15.00 21.50 8.96
CA ARG A 177 16.41 21.29 8.58
C ARG A 177 16.50 20.93 7.12
N ALA A 178 17.51 21.46 6.41
CA ALA A 178 17.80 21.08 5.03
C ALA A 178 18.17 19.59 4.92
N ALA A 179 17.62 18.91 3.94
CA ALA A 179 17.98 17.54 3.63
C ALA A 179 19.27 17.53 2.82
N PRO A 180 20.27 16.71 3.20
CA PRO A 180 21.49 16.57 2.41
C PRO A 180 21.19 15.89 1.08
N ASP A 181 21.94 16.28 0.05
CA ASP A 181 21.87 15.67 -1.27
C ASP A 181 22.16 14.17 -1.20
N PHE A 182 21.41 13.36 -1.94
CA PHE A 182 21.67 11.93 -1.97
C PHE A 182 22.93 11.63 -2.78
N SER A 183 23.81 10.79 -2.23
CA SER A 183 24.98 10.27 -2.93
C SER A 183 25.12 8.76 -2.74
N LEU A 184 25.56 8.09 -3.79
CA LEU A 184 25.76 6.64 -3.83
C LEU A 184 27.17 6.35 -4.36
N PHE A 185 28.06 5.79 -3.53
CA PHE A 185 29.44 5.44 -3.89
C PHE A 185 30.23 6.56 -4.61
N GLY A 186 30.06 7.81 -4.17
CA GLY A 186 30.72 8.97 -4.78
C GLY A 186 29.97 9.61 -5.95
N PHE A 187 28.90 8.98 -6.44
CA PHE A 187 27.99 9.58 -7.41
C PHE A 187 26.94 10.42 -6.70
N THR A 188 26.93 11.73 -6.93
CA THR A 188 25.94 12.65 -6.34
C THR A 188 24.71 12.77 -7.23
N PHE A 189 23.52 12.78 -6.60
CA PHE A 189 22.26 13.00 -7.29
C PHE A 189 21.86 14.48 -7.34
N ALA A 190 22.74 15.37 -6.87
CA ALA A 190 22.56 16.81 -6.95
C ALA A 190 23.10 17.40 -8.27
N ASN A 191 22.78 18.68 -8.52
CA ASN A 191 23.32 19.46 -9.66
C ASN A 191 24.79 19.89 -9.40
N LYS A 192 25.65 18.93 -9.06
CA LYS A 192 27.10 19.12 -8.89
C LYS A 192 27.87 18.40 -9.99
N ASP A 193 28.96 18.97 -10.43
CA ASP A 193 29.87 18.36 -11.43
C ASP A 193 30.32 16.95 -10.99
N PRO A 194 30.43 16.00 -11.93
CA PRO A 194 30.36 16.13 -13.38
C PRO A 194 28.91 16.04 -13.93
N LEU A 195 28.62 16.93 -14.88
CA LEU A 195 27.40 16.86 -15.68
C LEU A 195 27.38 15.56 -16.48
N LEU A 196 26.39 14.73 -16.27
CA LEU A 196 26.21 13.48 -17.02
C LEU A 196 25.40 13.77 -18.27
N PHE A 197 26.03 13.58 -19.44
CA PHE A 197 25.33 13.62 -20.72
C PHE A 197 25.07 12.19 -21.20
N ILE A 198 23.81 11.81 -21.30
CA ILE A 198 23.40 10.51 -21.85
C ILE A 198 22.51 10.79 -23.07
N ALA A 199 22.93 10.31 -24.24
CA ALA A 199 22.21 10.49 -25.50
C ALA A 199 21.90 11.97 -25.85
N GLY A 200 22.79 12.91 -25.48
CA GLY A 200 22.62 14.34 -25.76
C GLY A 200 21.72 15.10 -24.81
N VAL A 201 21.18 14.44 -23.77
CA VAL A 201 20.37 15.05 -22.72
C VAL A 201 21.23 15.23 -21.46
N GLU A 202 21.19 16.42 -20.87
CA GLU A 202 21.85 16.74 -19.61
C GLU A 202 21.04 16.12 -18.47
N PHE A 203 21.65 15.17 -17.74
CA PHE A 203 21.03 14.52 -16.58
C PHE A 203 21.28 15.35 -15.32
N ARG A 204 20.31 16.17 -14.98
CA ARG A 204 20.26 16.99 -13.77
C ARG A 204 19.75 16.18 -12.57
N GLU A 205 19.55 16.86 -11.46
CA GLU A 205 19.04 16.28 -10.20
C GLU A 205 17.71 15.56 -10.38
N ALA A 206 16.74 16.16 -11.10
CA ALA A 206 15.40 15.63 -11.25
C ALA A 206 15.39 14.28 -11.98
N GLU A 207 16.20 14.14 -13.05
CA GLU A 207 16.33 12.88 -13.80
C GLU A 207 16.96 11.78 -12.94
N ARG A 208 18.02 12.14 -12.19
CA ARG A 208 18.70 11.19 -11.30
C ARG A 208 17.78 10.72 -10.18
N LEU A 209 17.07 11.64 -9.52
CA LEU A 209 16.09 11.31 -8.48
C LEU A 209 14.92 10.48 -9.04
N TRP A 210 14.47 10.74 -10.28
CA TRP A 210 13.45 9.92 -10.91
C TRP A 210 13.84 8.45 -10.98
N TYR A 211 15.06 8.14 -11.45
CA TYR A 211 15.54 6.76 -11.53
C TYR A 211 15.70 6.13 -10.14
N LEU A 212 16.21 6.89 -9.17
CA LEU A 212 16.27 6.42 -7.78
C LEU A 212 14.88 6.08 -7.23
N GLY A 213 13.92 6.99 -7.42
CA GLY A 213 12.54 6.81 -6.97
C GLY A 213 11.87 5.62 -7.64
N LEU A 214 12.04 5.48 -8.96
CA LEU A 214 11.51 4.35 -9.73
C LEU A 214 12.10 3.02 -9.23
N ALA A 215 13.42 2.95 -9.00
CA ALA A 215 14.09 1.75 -8.50
C ALA A 215 13.58 1.37 -7.11
N LEU A 216 13.47 2.34 -6.19
CA LEU A 216 12.96 2.12 -4.83
C LEU A 216 11.48 1.71 -4.83
N ALA A 217 10.63 2.37 -5.62
CA ALA A 217 9.21 2.05 -5.73
C ALA A 217 8.99 0.66 -6.35
N LEU A 218 9.77 0.30 -7.38
CA LEU A 218 9.72 -1.03 -8.00
C LEU A 218 10.18 -2.12 -7.03
N ALA A 219 11.30 -1.91 -6.33
CA ALA A 219 11.80 -2.82 -5.30
C ALA A 219 10.77 -3.02 -4.20
N ALA A 220 10.19 -1.93 -3.69
CA ALA A 220 9.11 -1.95 -2.69
C ALA A 220 7.88 -2.72 -3.20
N TYR A 221 7.44 -2.46 -4.43
CA TYR A 221 6.30 -3.15 -5.04
C TYR A 221 6.54 -4.67 -5.16
N VAL A 222 7.71 -5.06 -5.68
CA VAL A 222 8.08 -6.47 -5.85
C VAL A 222 8.18 -7.17 -4.50
N PHE A 223 8.82 -6.55 -3.52
CA PHE A 223 8.93 -7.10 -2.16
C PHE A 223 7.55 -7.30 -1.53
N ALA A 224 6.67 -6.29 -1.56
CA ALA A 224 5.31 -6.38 -1.02
C ALA A 224 4.50 -7.50 -1.70
N ARG A 225 4.58 -7.59 -3.02
CA ARG A 225 3.90 -8.64 -3.80
C ARG A 225 4.40 -10.04 -3.44
N ASN A 226 5.71 -10.20 -3.27
CA ASN A 226 6.31 -11.48 -2.88
C ASN A 226 5.95 -11.82 -1.44
N LEU A 227 5.94 -10.84 -0.52
CA LEU A 227 5.52 -11.02 0.87
C LEU A 227 4.07 -11.53 0.94
N LEU A 228 3.14 -10.92 0.19
CA LEU A 228 1.73 -11.34 0.18
C LEU A 228 1.51 -12.73 -0.41
N ARG A 229 2.38 -13.18 -1.31
CA ARG A 229 2.32 -14.52 -1.92
C ARG A 229 3.00 -15.59 -1.08
N SER A 230 3.81 -15.21 -0.12
CA SER A 230 4.58 -16.10 0.76
C SER A 230 3.70 -16.77 1.83
N ARG A 231 4.28 -17.70 2.60
CA ARG A 231 3.59 -18.32 3.75
C ARG A 231 3.14 -17.28 4.79
N PRO A 232 3.99 -16.30 5.20
CA PRO A 232 3.56 -15.21 6.08
C PRO A 232 2.36 -14.43 5.53
N GLY A 233 2.34 -14.11 4.23
CA GLY A 233 1.24 -13.37 3.61
C GLY A 233 -0.11 -14.08 3.73
N ARG A 234 -0.13 -15.41 3.56
CA ARG A 234 -1.35 -16.21 3.75
C ARG A 234 -1.82 -16.22 5.20
N ALA A 235 -0.88 -16.35 6.15
CA ALA A 235 -1.21 -16.28 7.58
C ALA A 235 -1.81 -14.92 7.97
N LEU A 236 -1.34 -13.82 7.36
CA LEU A 236 -1.90 -12.49 7.58
C LEU A 236 -3.33 -12.36 7.06
N GLN A 237 -3.64 -12.95 5.89
CA GLN A 237 -5.01 -12.96 5.37
C GLN A 237 -5.96 -13.72 6.29
N THR A 238 -5.55 -14.90 6.80
CA THR A 238 -6.33 -15.65 7.79
C THR A 238 -6.55 -14.83 9.06
N LEU A 239 -5.53 -14.09 9.50
CA LEU A 239 -5.60 -13.21 10.67
C LEU A 239 -6.62 -12.06 10.48
N ARG A 240 -6.72 -11.52 9.26
CA ARG A 240 -7.70 -10.51 8.89
C ARG A 240 -9.12 -11.03 8.98
N ASP A 241 -9.35 -12.27 8.51
CA ASP A 241 -10.70 -12.86 8.47
C ASP A 241 -11.16 -13.23 9.88
N SER A 242 -10.29 -13.85 10.71
CA SER A 242 -10.56 -14.17 12.11
C SER A 242 -9.29 -14.42 12.90
N GLU A 243 -9.04 -13.59 13.92
CA GLU A 243 -7.91 -13.78 14.85
C GLU A 243 -8.02 -15.09 15.65
N VAL A 244 -9.25 -15.49 16.00
CA VAL A 244 -9.53 -16.72 16.75
C VAL A 244 -9.21 -17.94 15.89
N ALA A 245 -9.72 -17.97 14.64
CA ALA A 245 -9.47 -19.07 13.72
C ALA A 245 -7.95 -19.19 13.41
N ALA A 246 -7.24 -18.07 13.22
CA ALA A 246 -5.81 -18.06 13.01
C ALA A 246 -5.06 -18.65 14.21
N SER A 247 -5.45 -18.33 15.45
CA SER A 247 -4.82 -18.85 16.66
C SER A 247 -5.03 -20.36 16.82
N VAL A 248 -6.21 -20.86 16.51
CA VAL A 248 -6.54 -22.31 16.55
C VAL A 248 -5.71 -23.07 15.50
N MET A 249 -5.41 -22.46 14.35
CA MET A 249 -4.51 -23.02 13.33
C MET A 249 -3.01 -22.88 13.66
N GLY A 250 -2.66 -22.45 14.88
CA GLY A 250 -1.28 -22.36 15.34
C GLY A 250 -0.55 -21.08 14.91
N VAL A 251 -1.24 -20.08 14.37
CA VAL A 251 -0.65 -18.79 14.01
C VAL A 251 -0.47 -17.94 15.26
N ASN A 252 0.78 -17.57 15.59
CA ASN A 252 1.04 -16.65 16.70
C ASN A 252 0.66 -15.21 16.30
N VAL A 253 -0.56 -14.80 16.66
CA VAL A 253 -1.16 -13.52 16.29
C VAL A 253 -0.26 -12.33 16.63
N GLN A 254 0.29 -12.28 17.84
CA GLN A 254 1.13 -11.16 18.29
C GLN A 254 2.41 -11.01 17.45
N ARG A 255 3.10 -12.13 17.18
CA ARG A 255 4.32 -12.13 16.37
C ARG A 255 4.06 -11.68 14.93
N TYR A 256 2.95 -12.13 14.35
CA TYR A 256 2.59 -11.73 12.97
C TYR A 256 2.18 -10.25 12.90
N LYS A 257 1.40 -9.76 13.87
CA LYS A 257 1.08 -8.33 13.99
C LYS A 257 2.35 -7.49 14.12
N GLY A 258 3.27 -7.88 15.00
CA GLY A 258 4.56 -7.20 15.19
C GLY A 258 5.41 -7.12 13.91
N ARG A 259 5.50 -8.24 13.17
CA ARG A 259 6.26 -8.28 11.91
C ARG A 259 5.66 -7.37 10.84
N VAL A 260 4.34 -7.29 10.76
CA VAL A 260 3.68 -6.41 9.79
C VAL A 260 3.86 -4.95 10.17
N PHE A 261 3.75 -4.59 11.45
CA PHE A 261 4.07 -3.25 11.91
C PHE A 261 5.52 -2.87 11.58
N LEU A 262 6.49 -3.76 11.84
CA LEU A 262 7.89 -3.56 11.48
C LEU A 262 8.04 -3.26 9.99
N VAL A 263 7.50 -4.11 9.12
CA VAL A 263 7.62 -3.92 7.66
C VAL A 263 6.89 -2.67 7.20
N SER A 264 5.66 -2.44 7.66
CA SER A 264 4.87 -1.26 7.30
C SER A 264 5.57 0.04 7.69
N SER A 265 6.13 0.12 8.91
CA SER A 265 6.88 1.30 9.36
C SER A 265 8.22 1.48 8.65
N MET A 266 8.90 0.39 8.22
CA MET A 266 10.07 0.50 7.34
C MET A 266 9.71 1.14 5.99
N TYR A 267 8.57 0.75 5.39
CA TYR A 267 8.07 1.40 4.17
C TYR A 267 7.74 2.88 4.39
N ALA A 268 7.10 3.19 5.53
CA ALA A 268 6.83 4.56 5.91
C ALA A 268 8.13 5.36 6.10
N GLY A 269 9.14 4.78 6.77
CA GLY A 269 10.46 5.40 6.92
C GLY A 269 11.14 5.68 5.58
N LEU A 270 11.12 4.71 4.65
CA LEU A 270 11.65 4.89 3.31
C LEU A 270 10.91 5.99 2.55
N SER A 271 9.57 6.02 2.65
CA SER A 271 8.76 7.09 2.08
C SER A 271 9.08 8.46 2.68
N GLY A 272 9.37 8.52 3.99
CA GLY A 272 9.82 9.73 4.67
C GLY A 272 11.18 10.23 4.18
N VAL A 273 12.14 9.34 3.95
CA VAL A 273 13.44 9.68 3.32
C VAL A 273 13.22 10.24 1.91
N MET A 274 12.39 9.59 1.10
CA MET A 274 12.07 10.08 -0.26
C MET A 274 11.36 11.44 -0.22
N TYR A 275 10.50 11.66 0.78
CA TYR A 275 9.87 12.97 1.01
C TYR A 275 10.93 14.05 1.31
N ALA A 276 11.88 13.75 2.20
CA ALA A 276 12.98 14.66 2.54
C ALA A 276 13.80 15.07 1.29
N LEU A 277 14.11 14.08 0.44
CA LEU A 277 14.84 14.29 -0.82
C LEU A 277 14.00 15.06 -1.87
N SER A 278 12.68 14.87 -1.88
CA SER A 278 11.78 15.56 -2.82
C SER A 278 11.63 17.05 -2.53
N ILE A 279 11.56 17.41 -1.25
CA ILE A 279 11.33 18.79 -0.80
C ILE A 279 12.65 19.53 -0.53
N GLY A 280 13.74 18.79 -0.23
CA GLY A 280 15.01 19.35 0.14
C GLY A 280 15.10 19.91 1.57
N SER A 281 14.02 19.79 2.35
CA SER A 281 13.95 20.20 3.75
C SER A 281 12.94 19.36 4.54
N VAL A 282 13.16 19.25 5.84
CA VAL A 282 12.30 18.48 6.75
C VAL A 282 11.96 19.31 7.96
N ALA A 283 10.67 19.60 8.15
CA ALA A 283 10.14 20.19 9.36
C ALA A 283 9.20 19.19 10.05
N PRO A 284 9.23 19.06 11.39
CA PRO A 284 8.35 18.14 12.13
C PRO A 284 6.87 18.31 11.82
N GLU A 285 6.45 19.54 11.55
CA GLU A 285 5.05 19.89 11.26
C GLU A 285 4.51 19.31 9.96
N SER A 286 5.41 19.03 9.00
CA SER A 286 5.04 18.36 7.73
C SER A 286 4.49 16.95 7.91
N PHE A 287 4.63 16.34 9.09
CA PHE A 287 4.26 14.94 9.36
C PHE A 287 3.10 14.79 10.35
N GLY A 288 2.17 15.72 10.30
CA GLY A 288 0.99 15.71 11.16
C GLY A 288 -0.07 14.66 10.80
N LEU A 289 -1.20 14.76 11.48
CA LEU A 289 -2.38 13.90 11.25
C LEU A 289 -2.85 13.96 9.80
N GLU A 290 -2.74 15.12 9.15
CA GLU A 290 -3.17 15.31 7.76
C GLU A 290 -2.50 14.31 6.81
N VAL A 291 -1.19 14.13 6.93
CA VAL A 291 -0.44 13.16 6.12
C VAL A 291 -0.95 11.73 6.37
N SER A 292 -1.23 11.38 7.63
CA SER A 292 -1.76 10.05 7.96
C SER A 292 -3.13 9.81 7.31
N ILE A 293 -4.01 10.82 7.31
CA ILE A 293 -5.32 10.76 6.65
C ILE A 293 -5.15 10.66 5.12
N GLN A 294 -4.20 11.42 4.55
CA GLN A 294 -3.92 11.39 3.12
C GLN A 294 -3.46 10.00 2.66
N TYR A 295 -2.56 9.34 3.41
CA TYR A 295 -2.16 7.96 3.11
C TYR A 295 -3.30 6.95 3.27
N LEU A 296 -4.18 7.16 4.26
CA LEU A 296 -5.38 6.34 4.40
C LEU A 296 -6.30 6.52 3.19
N ALA A 297 -6.49 7.77 2.73
CA ALA A 297 -7.24 8.07 1.51
C ALA A 297 -6.67 7.34 0.28
N MET A 298 -5.33 7.33 0.12
CA MET A 298 -4.64 6.63 -0.96
C MET A 298 -4.99 5.14 -1.01
N ILE A 299 -4.95 4.44 0.13
CA ILE A 299 -5.21 3.00 0.18
C ILE A 299 -6.69 2.66 0.07
N VAL A 300 -7.60 3.51 0.58
CA VAL A 300 -9.05 3.33 0.46
C VAL A 300 -9.47 3.53 -0.99
N LEU A 301 -9.06 4.63 -1.62
CA LEU A 301 -9.35 4.92 -3.02
C LEU A 301 -8.75 3.84 -3.94
N GLY A 302 -7.52 3.43 -3.66
CA GLY A 302 -6.82 2.40 -4.42
C GLY A 302 -7.43 1.01 -4.31
N GLY A 303 -7.98 0.69 -3.13
CA GLY A 303 -8.56 -0.60 -2.76
C GLY A 303 -7.70 -1.37 -1.76
N LEU A 304 -8.26 -1.59 -0.57
CA LEU A 304 -7.60 -2.26 0.55
C LEU A 304 -7.19 -3.70 0.21
N GLY A 305 -5.96 -4.06 0.54
CA GLY A 305 -5.39 -5.39 0.29
C GLY A 305 -4.82 -5.60 -1.12
N SER A 306 -4.90 -4.60 -2.00
CA SER A 306 -4.32 -4.63 -3.34
C SER A 306 -3.08 -3.75 -3.44
N VAL A 307 -1.89 -4.33 -3.65
CA VAL A 307 -0.63 -3.57 -3.81
C VAL A 307 -0.69 -2.65 -5.02
N GLY A 308 -1.22 -3.15 -6.15
CA GLY A 308 -1.39 -2.33 -7.36
C GLY A 308 -2.44 -1.25 -7.18
N GLY A 309 -3.52 -1.54 -6.41
CA GLY A 309 -4.52 -0.54 -6.05
C GLY A 309 -3.92 0.58 -5.22
N ALA A 310 -3.18 0.26 -4.16
CA ALA A 310 -2.51 1.26 -3.32
C ALA A 310 -1.59 2.18 -4.14
N ALA A 311 -0.85 1.62 -5.11
CA ALA A 311 -0.01 2.41 -6.01
C ALA A 311 -0.82 3.37 -6.88
N LEU A 312 -1.96 2.93 -7.43
CA LEU A 312 -2.85 3.79 -8.22
C LEU A 312 -3.51 4.88 -7.37
N GLY A 313 -3.96 4.54 -6.17
CA GLY A 313 -4.51 5.52 -5.23
C GLY A 313 -3.47 6.57 -4.80
N ALA A 314 -2.23 6.15 -4.52
CA ALA A 314 -1.13 7.04 -4.22
C ALA A 314 -0.79 7.96 -5.40
N LEU A 315 -0.73 7.42 -6.61
CA LEU A 315 -0.54 8.22 -7.82
C LEU A 315 -1.61 9.33 -7.93
N PHE A 316 -2.88 8.97 -7.78
CA PHE A 316 -3.98 9.92 -7.89
C PHE A 316 -3.93 11.00 -6.81
N VAL A 317 -3.86 10.60 -5.54
CA VAL A 317 -3.94 11.53 -4.40
C VAL A 317 -2.70 12.41 -4.29
N SER A 318 -1.50 11.88 -4.60
CA SER A 318 -0.24 12.62 -4.48
C SER A 318 0.01 13.54 -5.68
N ALA A 319 -0.34 13.14 -6.90
CA ALA A 319 -0.14 13.98 -8.07
C ALA A 319 -1.15 15.14 -8.16
N LEU A 320 -2.37 14.95 -7.67
CA LEU A 320 -3.48 15.88 -7.84
C LEU A 320 -3.19 17.31 -7.33
N PRO A 321 -2.67 17.52 -6.10
CA PRO A 321 -2.34 18.85 -5.61
C PRO A 321 -1.29 19.56 -6.46
N LEU A 322 -0.28 18.81 -6.93
CA LEU A 322 0.81 19.36 -7.74
C LEU A 322 0.33 19.73 -9.15
N VAL A 323 -0.55 18.92 -9.73
CA VAL A 323 -1.20 19.23 -11.01
C VAL A 323 -2.07 20.48 -10.89
N PHE A 324 -2.87 20.59 -9.83
CA PHE A 324 -3.67 21.79 -9.59
C PHE A 324 -2.82 23.03 -9.37
N GLN A 325 -1.70 22.91 -8.66
CA GLN A 325 -0.76 24.01 -8.47
C GLN A 325 -0.18 24.48 -9.82
N ARG A 326 0.14 23.56 -10.73
CA ARG A 326 0.71 23.88 -12.06
C ARG A 326 -0.29 24.56 -12.99
N TYR A 327 -1.56 24.15 -12.90
CA TYR A 327 -2.64 24.65 -13.77
C TYR A 327 -3.64 25.53 -13.03
N ALA A 328 -3.26 26.15 -11.91
CA ALA A 328 -4.13 26.99 -11.10
C ALA A 328 -4.76 28.14 -11.90
N ASP A 329 -4.00 28.71 -12.84
CA ASP A 329 -4.45 29.83 -13.66
C ASP A 329 -5.47 29.43 -14.75
N VAL A 330 -5.59 28.13 -15.07
CA VAL A 330 -6.49 27.62 -16.10
C VAL A 330 -7.75 27.01 -15.51
N VAL A 331 -7.66 26.50 -14.26
CA VAL A 331 -8.79 25.84 -13.60
C VAL A 331 -9.66 26.88 -12.90
N PRO A 332 -10.94 27.05 -13.32
CA PRO A 332 -11.84 27.98 -12.65
C PRO A 332 -12.01 27.61 -11.18
N PHE A 333 -12.05 28.61 -10.29
CA PHE A 333 -12.15 28.50 -8.83
C PHE A 333 -10.87 28.09 -8.09
N VAL A 334 -9.74 27.83 -8.76
CA VAL A 334 -8.44 27.58 -8.14
C VAL A 334 -7.56 28.80 -8.32
N SER A 335 -6.97 29.31 -7.23
CA SER A 335 -6.03 30.46 -7.32
C SER A 335 -4.62 30.05 -6.86
N SER A 336 -3.61 30.56 -7.53
CA SER A 336 -2.19 30.32 -7.24
C SER A 336 -1.64 31.22 -6.14
N GLY A 337 -2.44 32.07 -5.52
CA GLY A 337 -1.93 32.96 -4.46
C GLY A 337 -2.95 33.96 -3.92
N GLY A 338 -3.77 33.56 -2.95
CA GLY A 338 -4.44 34.48 -2.01
C GLY A 338 -5.45 35.51 -2.56
N GLN A 339 -5.74 35.52 -3.82
CA GLN A 339 -6.69 36.42 -4.46
C GLN A 339 -7.95 35.68 -4.90
N GLY A 340 -8.90 35.49 -3.96
CA GLY A 340 -10.28 35.14 -4.29
C GLY A 340 -10.50 33.79 -4.98
N GLY A 341 -10.14 32.69 -4.32
CA GLY A 341 -10.37 31.31 -4.79
C GLY A 341 -9.87 30.26 -3.79
N LEU A 342 -10.16 28.99 -4.05
CA LEU A 342 -9.61 27.87 -3.26
C LEU A 342 -8.13 27.70 -3.58
N ALA A 343 -7.29 27.54 -2.55
CA ALA A 343 -5.91 27.17 -2.75
C ALA A 343 -5.83 25.79 -3.46
N ALA A 344 -4.82 25.60 -4.33
CA ALA A 344 -4.68 24.36 -5.11
C ALA A 344 -4.68 23.08 -4.25
N GLY A 345 -4.07 23.14 -3.06
CA GLY A 345 -4.09 22.07 -2.08
C GLY A 345 -5.47 21.79 -1.49
N GLU A 346 -6.24 22.82 -1.22
CA GLU A 346 -7.62 22.70 -0.70
C GLU A 346 -8.55 22.12 -1.76
N ALA A 347 -8.49 22.63 -3.00
CA ALA A 347 -9.25 22.10 -4.13
C ALA A 347 -8.96 20.62 -4.35
N ALA A 348 -7.70 20.20 -4.26
CA ALA A 348 -7.32 18.81 -4.35
C ALA A 348 -7.92 17.97 -3.23
N ARG A 349 -7.93 18.46 -1.97
CA ARG A 349 -8.56 17.77 -0.82
C ARG A 349 -10.06 17.55 -1.02
N PHE A 350 -10.79 18.54 -1.51
CA PHE A 350 -12.20 18.37 -1.85
C PHE A 350 -12.40 17.32 -2.93
N LEU A 351 -11.58 17.34 -3.98
CA LEU A 351 -11.73 16.40 -5.09
C LEU A 351 -11.44 14.96 -4.70
N TYR A 352 -10.34 14.68 -3.98
CA TYR A 352 -10.10 13.32 -3.54
C TYR A 352 -11.05 12.88 -2.42
N GLY A 353 -11.55 13.81 -1.59
CA GLY A 353 -12.63 13.53 -0.64
C GLY A 353 -13.90 13.08 -1.36
N ALA A 354 -14.34 13.82 -2.38
CA ALA A 354 -15.46 13.44 -3.24
C ALA A 354 -15.20 12.11 -3.96
N ALA A 355 -13.98 11.90 -4.48
CA ALA A 355 -13.60 10.66 -5.14
C ALA A 355 -13.66 9.45 -4.18
N ILE A 356 -13.27 9.60 -2.91
CA ILE A 356 -13.41 8.54 -1.90
C ILE A 356 -14.88 8.18 -1.70
N VAL A 357 -15.76 9.18 -1.53
CA VAL A 357 -17.20 8.95 -1.36
C VAL A 357 -17.77 8.21 -2.57
N LEU A 358 -17.46 8.67 -3.78
CA LEU A 358 -17.90 8.02 -5.02
C LEU A 358 -17.39 6.58 -5.14
N VAL A 359 -16.10 6.35 -4.81
CA VAL A 359 -15.53 4.99 -4.85
C VAL A 359 -16.20 4.08 -3.82
N ILE A 360 -16.46 4.54 -2.61
CA ILE A 360 -17.13 3.72 -1.58
C ILE A 360 -18.57 3.39 -2.01
N LEU A 361 -19.29 4.35 -2.60
CA LEU A 361 -20.69 4.15 -3.04
C LEU A 361 -20.80 3.22 -4.25
N PHE A 362 -19.95 3.40 -5.27
CA PHE A 362 -20.08 2.70 -6.55
C PHE A 362 -19.14 1.51 -6.70
N GLN A 363 -18.01 1.52 -6.00
CA GLN A 363 -16.94 0.53 -6.17
C GLN A 363 -16.23 0.21 -4.85
N PRO A 364 -16.86 -0.53 -3.92
CA PRO A 364 -16.27 -0.82 -2.59
C PRO A 364 -14.95 -1.60 -2.65
N ALA A 365 -14.60 -2.19 -3.82
CA ALA A 365 -13.30 -2.82 -4.07
C ALA A 365 -12.20 -1.83 -4.50
N GLY A 366 -12.49 -0.52 -4.54
CA GLY A 366 -11.56 0.53 -4.96
C GLY A 366 -11.21 0.48 -6.45
N LEU A 367 -10.25 1.32 -6.88
CA LEU A 367 -9.76 1.36 -8.26
C LEU A 367 -9.23 -0.01 -8.76
N ALA A 368 -8.68 -0.82 -7.86
CA ALA A 368 -8.25 -2.19 -8.17
C ALA A 368 -9.40 -3.09 -8.63
N GLY A 369 -10.64 -2.86 -8.16
CA GLY A 369 -11.82 -3.61 -8.55
C GLY A 369 -12.24 -3.38 -10.01
N LEU A 370 -12.00 -2.18 -10.55
CA LEU A 370 -12.25 -1.89 -11.97
C LEU A 370 -11.43 -2.82 -12.87
N GLY A 371 -10.15 -3.00 -12.59
CA GLY A 371 -9.29 -3.91 -13.35
C GLY A 371 -9.73 -5.39 -13.29
N GLN A 372 -10.39 -5.81 -12.20
CA GLN A 372 -10.93 -7.15 -12.07
C GLN A 372 -12.22 -7.35 -12.88
N ARG A 373 -13.08 -6.34 -12.94
CA ARG A 373 -14.32 -6.37 -13.76
C ARG A 373 -14.01 -6.47 -15.25
N PHE A 374 -13.05 -5.67 -15.75
CA PHE A 374 -12.59 -5.78 -17.14
C PHE A 374 -12.01 -7.15 -17.46
N ARG A 375 -11.31 -7.79 -16.50
CA ARG A 375 -10.76 -9.15 -16.68
C ARG A 375 -11.81 -10.26 -16.67
N ARG A 376 -12.94 -10.11 -15.95
CA ARG A 376 -14.04 -11.08 -15.94
C ARG A 376 -14.86 -10.99 -17.23
N ARG A 377 -15.11 -9.79 -17.75
CA ARG A 377 -15.86 -9.57 -18.99
C ARG A 377 -15.20 -10.15 -20.23
N GLY A 378 -13.86 -10.28 -20.24
CA GLY A 378 -13.11 -10.90 -21.35
C GLY A 378 -13.00 -12.42 -21.26
N ARG A 379 -13.65 -13.07 -20.28
CA ARG A 379 -13.50 -14.52 -20.03
C ARG A 379 -14.80 -15.31 -20.20
N ASP A 380 -15.88 -14.67 -20.62
CA ASP A 380 -17.11 -15.32 -21.05
C ASP A 380 -17.15 -15.43 -22.61
N PRO A 381 -16.57 -16.49 -23.17
CA PRO A 381 -16.91 -16.93 -24.53
C PRO A 381 -17.84 -18.12 -24.37
N GLY A 382 -19.14 -17.89 -24.55
CA GLY A 382 -20.08 -18.99 -24.75
C GLY A 382 -21.01 -19.28 -23.59
N GLY A 383 -22.22 -18.71 -23.68
CA GLY A 383 -23.35 -19.03 -22.85
C GLY A 383 -23.69 -20.50 -22.89
N GLY A 384 -23.40 -21.17 -21.78
CA GLY A 384 -24.06 -22.44 -21.46
C GLY A 384 -25.48 -22.13 -20.94
N ARG A 385 -26.44 -22.25 -21.81
CA ARG A 385 -27.87 -22.27 -21.51
C ARG A 385 -28.12 -23.41 -20.51
N ALA A 386 -28.14 -23.09 -19.22
CA ALA A 386 -28.56 -24.04 -18.20
C ALA A 386 -30.07 -24.29 -18.41
N THR A 387 -30.39 -25.43 -18.95
CA THR A 387 -31.72 -26.02 -18.92
C THR A 387 -32.17 -26.10 -17.48
N ARG A 388 -33.19 -25.31 -17.13
CA ARG A 388 -33.97 -25.47 -15.93
C ARG A 388 -34.65 -26.86 -15.97
N THR A 389 -34.10 -27.81 -15.26
CA THR A 389 -34.85 -29.00 -14.87
C THR A 389 -35.75 -28.59 -13.71
N SER A 390 -37.06 -28.52 -14.00
CA SER A 390 -38.12 -28.41 -13.03
C SER A 390 -38.07 -29.65 -12.13
N SER A 391 -37.60 -29.49 -10.89
CA SER A 391 -37.82 -30.50 -9.85
C SER A 391 -39.24 -30.30 -9.27
N THR A 392 -40.11 -31.18 -9.65
CA THR A 392 -41.41 -31.46 -8.99
C THR A 392 -41.16 -31.73 -7.50
N SER A 393 -41.82 -30.93 -6.68
CA SER A 393 -41.90 -31.13 -5.22
C SER A 393 -42.60 -32.44 -4.89
N PRO A 394 -42.17 -33.22 -3.89
CA PRO A 394 -42.98 -34.29 -3.35
C PRO A 394 -44.02 -33.71 -2.37
N GLU A 395 -45.19 -34.21 -2.55
CA GLU A 395 -46.45 -34.08 -1.81
C GLU A 395 -46.25 -34.25 -0.28
N THR A 396 -46.75 -33.28 0.45
CA THR A 396 -46.85 -33.30 1.93
C THR A 396 -47.93 -34.29 2.34
N THR A 397 -47.55 -35.39 2.98
CA THR A 397 -48.45 -36.26 3.71
C THR A 397 -48.80 -35.62 5.05
N ASP A 398 -50.10 -35.37 5.24
CA ASP A 398 -50.77 -35.00 6.48
C ASP A 398 -50.44 -35.96 7.63
N VAL A 399 -50.02 -35.40 8.77
CA VAL A 399 -49.97 -36.06 10.06
C VAL A 399 -51.01 -35.40 10.96
N PRO A 400 -52.00 -36.15 11.49
CA PRO A 400 -53.08 -35.56 12.29
C PRO A 400 -52.62 -35.12 13.68
N SER A 401 -53.05 -33.93 14.05
CA SER A 401 -52.87 -33.31 15.36
C SER A 401 -53.60 -34.12 16.44
N ASN A 402 -52.87 -34.64 17.41
CA ASN A 402 -53.42 -35.15 18.65
C ASN A 402 -53.17 -34.13 19.76
N ARG A 403 -54.23 -33.40 20.13
CA ARG A 403 -54.34 -32.64 21.39
C ARG A 403 -54.80 -33.54 22.50
N PRO A 404 -54.25 -33.51 23.68
CA PRO A 404 -55.01 -33.76 24.88
C PRO A 404 -55.42 -32.45 25.58
N ALA A 405 -56.71 -32.37 25.90
CA ALA A 405 -57.28 -31.34 26.71
C ALA A 405 -57.07 -31.64 28.21
N GLY A 406 -57.00 -30.56 29.01
CA GLY A 406 -57.61 -30.51 30.35
C GLY A 406 -56.63 -30.81 31.49
N SER A 407 -56.46 -29.92 32.43
CA SER A 407 -57.27 -29.58 33.59
C SER A 407 -56.47 -28.73 34.57
N THR A 408 -57.00 -27.60 34.87
CA THR A 408 -57.36 -27.05 36.21
C THR A 408 -56.48 -27.43 37.39
N SER A 409 -55.76 -26.51 37.90
CA SER A 409 -55.95 -25.85 39.23
C SER A 409 -54.84 -24.84 39.48
#